data_bca34ed893421111b5e5a27c9754e038
#
_entry.id   bca34ed893421111b5e5a27c9754e038
#
_cell.length_a   1.000
_cell.length_b   1.000
_cell.length_c   1.000
_cell.angle_alpha   90.00
_cell.angle_beta   90.00
_cell.angle_gamma   90.00
#
_symmetry.space_group_name_H-M   'P 1'
#
loop_
_entity.id
_entity.type
_entity.pdbx_description
1 polymer ?
#
loop_
_entity_poly.entity_id
_entity_poly.type
_entity_poly.pdbx_seq_one_letter_code
_entity_poly.pdbx_strand_id
1 'polypeptide(L)'
;MSALDPSQLSQFTGTEKYYRISRRHLLTDGTKYLAEKAECFWMMDAIASHLCEIGTQDWFVLVRMDVSQGRAVMVYEDGNGGEHARQQIPYTDFPLSSITLYGCWDGEHWVIMLPSEY
;
A
#
# COMPACT_ATOMS: atom_id res chain seq x y z
N MET A 1 11.18 12.39 -12.71
CA MET A 1 11.44 11.15 -12.00
C MET A 1 11.51 11.38 -10.51
N SER A 2 10.82 10.59 -9.74
CA SER A 2 10.81 10.80 -8.31
C SER A 2 12.10 10.28 -7.68
N ALA A 3 12.58 11.04 -6.69
CA ALA A 3 13.79 10.71 -5.95
C ALA A 3 13.41 10.07 -4.61
N LEU A 4 12.75 8.91 -4.68
CA LEU A 4 12.31 8.22 -3.49
C LEU A 4 13.47 7.43 -2.88
N ASP A 5 13.74 7.71 -1.60
CA ASP A 5 14.76 7.02 -0.83
C ASP A 5 14.06 6.15 0.22
N PRO A 6 14.33 4.83 0.27
CA PRO A 6 13.69 3.98 1.27
C PRO A 6 13.90 4.44 2.71
N SER A 7 15.04 5.08 3.00
CA SER A 7 15.30 5.58 4.35
C SER A 7 14.34 6.70 4.75
N GLN A 8 13.80 7.43 3.77
CA GLN A 8 12.81 8.47 4.06
C GLN A 8 11.48 7.86 4.51
N LEU A 9 11.14 6.68 3.98
CA LEU A 9 9.90 6.01 4.37
C LEU A 9 9.98 5.49 5.80
N SER A 10 11.14 5.00 6.23
CA SER A 10 11.29 4.46 7.58
C SER A 10 11.23 5.53 8.66
N GLN A 11 11.28 6.80 8.30
CA GLN A 11 11.12 7.89 9.26
C GLN A 11 9.67 8.08 9.73
N PHE A 12 8.72 7.55 8.97
CA PHE A 12 7.31 7.61 9.38
C PHE A 12 7.06 6.48 10.39
N THR A 13 6.86 6.83 11.66
CA THR A 13 6.67 5.85 12.74
C THR A 13 5.29 5.91 13.36
N GLY A 14 4.39 6.64 12.73
CA GLY A 14 3.00 6.80 13.12
C GLY A 14 2.41 7.84 12.22
N THR A 15 1.13 8.16 12.38
CA THR A 15 0.52 9.19 11.56
C THR A 15 -0.22 10.21 12.43
N GLU A 16 -0.11 11.46 12.07
CA GLU A 16 -0.84 12.53 12.72
C GLU A 16 -2.14 12.83 11.99
N LYS A 17 -2.17 12.56 10.69
CA LYS A 17 -3.32 12.85 9.84
C LYS A 17 -3.66 11.64 8.99
N TYR A 18 -4.92 11.59 8.55
CA TYR A 18 -5.40 10.59 7.62
C TYR A 18 -5.96 11.31 6.41
N TYR A 19 -5.74 10.72 5.23
CA TYR A 19 -6.12 11.33 3.97
C TYR A 19 -7.06 10.40 3.23
N ARG A 20 -8.26 10.87 2.96
CA ARG A 20 -9.30 10.06 2.32
C ARG A 20 -9.03 9.92 0.83
N ILE A 21 -8.99 8.68 0.33
CA ILE A 21 -8.92 8.43 -1.10
C ILE A 21 -10.22 7.83 -1.63
N SER A 22 -11.05 7.28 -0.75
CA SER A 22 -12.39 6.82 -1.09
C SER A 22 -13.24 6.85 0.17
N ARG A 23 -14.51 6.46 0.03
CA ARG A 23 -15.44 6.52 1.14
C ARG A 23 -14.96 5.75 2.37
N ARG A 24 -14.25 4.64 2.18
CA ARG A 24 -13.83 3.77 3.28
C ARG A 24 -12.33 3.55 3.33
N HIS A 25 -11.55 4.28 2.55
CA HIS A 25 -10.11 4.06 2.47
C HIS A 25 -9.36 5.33 2.78
N LEU A 26 -8.42 5.23 3.70
CA LEU A 26 -7.60 6.34 4.17
C LEU A 26 -6.12 6.01 3.97
N LEU A 27 -5.33 7.04 3.69
CA LEU A 27 -3.88 6.95 3.71
C LEU A 27 -3.36 7.58 4.99
N THR A 28 -2.17 7.15 5.41
CA THR A 28 -1.44 7.77 6.51
C THR A 28 -0.51 8.86 5.95
N ASP A 29 0.19 9.55 6.84
CA ASP A 29 1.22 10.50 6.43
C ASP A 29 2.26 9.82 5.53
N GLY A 30 2.69 8.62 5.91
CA GLY A 30 3.72 7.89 5.16
C GLY A 30 3.26 7.43 3.79
N THR A 31 2.07 6.86 3.68
CA THR A 31 1.58 6.39 2.38
C THR A 31 1.17 7.56 1.48
N LYS A 32 0.71 8.67 2.06
CA LYS A 32 0.49 9.87 1.25
C LYS A 32 1.81 10.41 0.71
N TYR A 33 2.84 10.46 1.54
CA TYR A 33 4.17 10.86 1.10
C TYR A 33 4.66 9.96 -0.04
N LEU A 34 4.53 8.64 0.14
CA LEU A 34 4.91 7.66 -0.88
C LEU A 34 4.16 7.90 -2.19
N ALA A 35 2.83 8.06 -2.10
CA ALA A 35 2.00 8.24 -3.28
C ALA A 35 2.39 9.49 -4.07
N GLU A 36 2.70 10.58 -3.36
CA GLU A 36 3.11 11.82 -4.00
C GLU A 36 4.53 11.74 -4.55
N LYS A 37 5.45 11.20 -3.75
CA LYS A 37 6.87 11.19 -4.11
C LYS A 37 7.16 10.24 -5.27
N ALA A 38 6.53 9.08 -5.28
CA ALA A 38 6.69 8.08 -6.34
C ALA A 38 5.62 8.22 -7.43
N GLU A 39 4.73 9.20 -7.30
CA GLU A 39 3.63 9.42 -8.24
C GLU A 39 2.84 8.14 -8.47
N CYS A 40 2.48 7.46 -7.36
CA CYS A 40 1.84 6.15 -7.42
C CYS A 40 0.48 6.10 -6.73
N PHE A 41 -0.35 7.14 -6.90
CA PHE A 41 -1.73 7.08 -6.42
C PHE A 41 -2.50 5.93 -7.07
N TRP A 42 -2.12 5.53 -8.29
CA TRP A 42 -2.70 4.36 -8.95
C TRP A 42 -2.55 3.10 -8.09
N MET A 43 -1.43 2.97 -7.39
CA MET A 43 -1.18 1.82 -6.51
C MET A 43 -2.11 1.87 -5.30
N MET A 44 -2.33 3.05 -4.74
CA MET A 44 -3.25 3.21 -3.61
C MET A 44 -4.69 2.87 -4.03
N ASP A 45 -5.10 3.29 -5.22
CA ASP A 45 -6.41 2.95 -5.75
C ASP A 45 -6.55 1.45 -6.00
N ALA A 46 -5.51 0.81 -6.53
CA ALA A 46 -5.51 -0.63 -6.75
C ALA A 46 -5.64 -1.39 -5.43
N ILE A 47 -4.89 -0.96 -4.40
CA ILE A 47 -4.96 -1.56 -3.08
C ILE A 47 -6.38 -1.40 -2.52
N ALA A 48 -6.95 -0.19 -2.61
CA ALA A 48 -8.29 0.06 -2.11
C ALA A 48 -9.32 -0.86 -2.76
N SER A 49 -9.23 -1.06 -4.07
CA SER A 49 -10.13 -1.95 -4.79
C SER A 49 -10.02 -3.38 -4.28
N HIS A 50 -8.81 -3.88 -4.09
CA HIS A 50 -8.62 -5.25 -3.60
C HIS A 50 -9.07 -5.43 -2.16
N LEU A 51 -8.81 -4.43 -1.30
CA LEU A 51 -9.28 -4.48 0.08
C LEU A 51 -10.80 -4.55 0.13
N CYS A 52 -11.47 -3.82 -0.74
CA CYS A 52 -12.93 -3.85 -0.84
C CYS A 52 -13.43 -5.25 -1.20
N GLU A 53 -12.75 -5.95 -2.11
CA GLU A 53 -13.12 -7.30 -2.53
C GLU A 53 -12.78 -8.35 -1.48
N ILE A 54 -11.65 -8.20 -0.79
CA ILE A 54 -11.22 -9.12 0.27
C ILE A 54 -12.23 -9.09 1.41
N GLY A 55 -12.75 -7.90 1.72
CA GLY A 55 -13.76 -7.75 2.77
C GLY A 55 -13.14 -7.61 4.15
N THR A 56 -14.00 -7.31 5.12
CA THR A 56 -13.56 -6.91 6.46
C THR A 56 -13.42 -8.05 7.44
N GLN A 57 -13.57 -9.31 7.00
CA GLN A 57 -13.39 -10.47 7.86
C GLN A 57 -11.92 -10.63 8.26
N ASP A 58 -11.01 -10.18 7.40
CA ASP A 58 -9.60 -10.12 7.71
C ASP A 58 -9.25 -8.65 7.93
N TRP A 59 -9.05 -8.28 9.19
CA TRP A 59 -8.79 -6.88 9.52
C TRP A 59 -7.38 -6.43 9.17
N PHE A 60 -6.51 -7.35 8.76
CA PHE A 60 -5.12 -7.05 8.43
C PHE A 60 -4.76 -7.71 7.12
N VAL A 61 -4.29 -6.92 6.17
CA VAL A 61 -3.83 -7.41 4.86
C VAL A 61 -2.44 -6.87 4.61
N LEU A 62 -1.52 -7.77 4.30
CA LEU A 62 -0.16 -7.39 3.92
C LEU A 62 -0.11 -7.29 2.40
N VAL A 63 0.34 -6.15 1.91
CA VAL A 63 0.46 -5.90 0.46
C VAL A 63 1.92 -5.80 0.11
N ARG A 64 2.37 -6.68 -0.79
CA ARG A 64 3.75 -6.66 -1.25
C ARG A 64 3.76 -6.44 -2.75
N MET A 65 4.63 -5.55 -3.21
CA MET A 65 4.85 -5.33 -4.63
C MET A 65 6.31 -5.55 -4.95
N ASP A 66 6.57 -6.39 -5.94
CA ASP A 66 7.91 -6.63 -6.45
C ASP A 66 7.99 -6.12 -7.88
N VAL A 67 9.03 -5.36 -8.19
CA VAL A 67 9.21 -4.69 -9.47
C VAL A 67 10.45 -5.22 -10.16
N SER A 68 10.32 -5.59 -11.42
CA SER A 68 11.45 -6.06 -12.24
C SER A 68 11.20 -5.71 -13.69
N GLN A 69 12.18 -5.06 -14.32
CA GLN A 69 12.17 -4.76 -15.75
C GLN A 69 10.90 -3.99 -16.18
N GLY A 70 10.50 -3.01 -15.37
CA GLY A 70 9.34 -2.18 -15.68
C GLY A 70 7.99 -2.85 -15.49
N ARG A 71 7.96 -4.02 -14.85
CA ARG A 71 6.75 -4.75 -14.53
C ARG A 71 6.68 -4.98 -13.02
N ALA A 72 5.48 -5.19 -12.52
CA ALA A 72 5.32 -5.45 -11.09
C ALA A 72 4.30 -6.55 -10.84
N VAL A 73 4.43 -7.19 -9.68
CA VAL A 73 3.43 -8.11 -9.17
C VAL A 73 3.05 -7.64 -7.78
N MET A 74 1.77 -7.42 -7.56
CA MET A 74 1.22 -7.07 -6.25
C MET A 74 0.56 -8.30 -5.66
N VAL A 75 0.94 -8.65 -4.44
CA VAL A 75 0.39 -9.82 -3.73
C VAL A 75 -0.25 -9.32 -2.44
N TYR A 76 -1.46 -9.79 -2.19
CA TYR A 76 -2.24 -9.44 -1.02
C TYR A 76 -2.33 -10.68 -0.13
N GLU A 77 -1.78 -10.60 1.08
CA GLU A 77 -1.66 -11.74 1.99
C GLU A 77 -2.32 -11.45 3.32
N ASP A 78 -2.65 -12.53 4.04
CA ASP A 78 -3.28 -12.42 5.36
C ASP A 78 -2.26 -12.26 6.49
N GLY A 79 -0.97 -12.22 6.17
CA GLY A 79 0.08 -12.10 7.18
C GLY A 79 0.51 -13.44 7.78
N ASN A 80 -0.16 -14.53 7.45
CA ASN A 80 0.11 -15.87 7.95
C ASN A 80 0.45 -16.86 6.82
N GLY A 81 0.83 -16.34 5.67
CA GLY A 81 1.19 -17.16 4.52
C GLY A 81 0.04 -17.43 3.56
N GLY A 82 -1.18 -17.01 3.87
CA GLY A 82 -2.31 -17.15 2.96
C GLY A 82 -2.37 -15.98 1.98
N GLU A 83 -2.61 -16.28 0.73
CA GLU A 83 -2.72 -15.26 -0.31
C GLU A 83 -4.17 -14.99 -0.64
N HIS A 84 -4.60 -13.73 -0.52
CA HIS A 84 -5.96 -13.32 -0.88
C HIS A 84 -6.10 -13.03 -2.36
N ALA A 85 -5.10 -12.40 -2.95
CA ALA A 85 -5.18 -11.94 -4.33
C ALA A 85 -3.80 -11.66 -4.88
N ARG A 86 -3.71 -11.65 -6.22
CA ARG A 86 -2.47 -11.34 -6.92
C ARG A 86 -2.81 -10.55 -8.17
N GLN A 87 -2.08 -9.47 -8.40
CA GLN A 87 -2.30 -8.62 -9.55
C GLN A 87 -1.00 -8.38 -10.29
N GLN A 88 -1.01 -8.58 -11.60
CA GLN A 88 0.14 -8.25 -12.42
C GLN A 88 -0.01 -6.84 -12.99
N ILE A 89 1.07 -6.08 -12.91
CA ILE A 89 1.14 -4.73 -13.46
C ILE A 89 2.07 -4.80 -14.67
N PRO A 90 1.54 -4.72 -15.88
CA PRO A 90 2.37 -4.94 -17.09
C PRO A 90 3.39 -3.83 -17.36
N TYR A 91 3.19 -2.66 -16.74
CA TYR A 91 4.10 -1.55 -16.93
C TYR A 91 4.08 -0.64 -15.71
N THR A 92 5.25 -0.31 -15.18
CA THR A 92 5.37 0.64 -14.10
C THR A 92 6.77 1.26 -14.08
N ASP A 93 6.84 2.51 -13.64
CA ASP A 93 8.10 3.22 -13.41
C ASP A 93 8.38 3.38 -11.92
N PHE A 94 7.74 2.56 -11.07
CA PHE A 94 7.94 2.64 -9.63
C PHE A 94 9.43 2.53 -9.30
N PRO A 95 9.96 3.45 -8.47
CA PRO A 95 11.42 3.60 -8.33
C PRO A 95 12.11 2.55 -7.45
N LEU A 96 11.37 1.78 -6.66
CA LEU A 96 11.97 0.76 -5.81
C LEU A 96 11.74 -0.63 -6.38
N SER A 97 12.66 -1.57 -6.07
CA SER A 97 12.51 -2.96 -6.52
C SER A 97 11.44 -3.71 -5.75
N SER A 98 11.10 -3.27 -4.55
CA SER A 98 10.02 -3.86 -3.78
C SER A 98 9.51 -2.88 -2.74
N ILE A 99 8.28 -3.10 -2.30
CA ILE A 99 7.70 -2.35 -1.20
C ILE A 99 6.64 -3.20 -0.51
N THR A 100 6.51 -3.02 0.80
CA THR A 100 5.46 -3.66 1.59
C THR A 100 4.62 -2.57 2.24
N LEU A 101 3.30 -2.74 2.15
CA LEU A 101 2.34 -1.86 2.82
C LEU A 101 1.38 -2.72 3.62
N TYR A 102 0.73 -2.13 4.62
CA TYR A 102 -0.31 -2.80 5.40
C TYR A 102 -1.65 -2.14 5.15
N GLY A 103 -2.69 -2.95 5.05
CA GLY A 103 -4.06 -2.48 5.05
C GLY A 103 -4.73 -2.96 6.31
N CYS A 104 -5.17 -2.04 7.17
CA CYS A 104 -5.78 -2.37 8.44
C CYS A 104 -7.20 -1.83 8.51
N TRP A 105 -8.14 -2.69 8.87
CA TRP A 105 -9.53 -2.30 9.05
C TRP A 105 -9.74 -1.91 10.52
N ASP A 106 -10.22 -0.68 10.73
CA ASP A 106 -10.37 -0.14 12.09
C ASP A 106 -11.81 -0.22 12.60
N GLY A 107 -12.69 -0.90 11.87
CA GLY A 107 -14.11 -1.00 12.19
C GLY A 107 -14.96 -0.07 11.33
N GLU A 108 -14.36 0.87 10.64
CA GLU A 108 -15.06 1.86 9.84
C GLU A 108 -14.35 2.16 8.52
N HIS A 109 -13.01 2.15 8.55
CA HIS A 109 -12.19 2.46 7.38
C HIS A 109 -11.04 1.48 7.23
N TRP A 110 -10.63 1.28 5.98
CA TRP A 110 -9.35 0.66 5.69
C TRP A 110 -8.27 1.74 5.74
N VAL A 111 -7.23 1.51 6.52
CA VAL A 111 -6.09 2.43 6.60
C VAL A 111 -4.91 1.75 5.92
N ILE A 112 -4.41 2.37 4.86
CA ILE A 112 -3.24 1.89 4.13
C ILE A 112 -2.03 2.60 4.72
N MET A 113 -1.09 1.84 5.26
CA MET A 113 0.03 2.40 6.00
C MET A 113 1.34 1.71 5.67
N LEU A 114 2.44 2.38 6.00
CA LEU A 114 3.76 1.76 5.93
C LEU A 114 3.94 0.82 7.13
N PRO A 115 4.75 -0.25 6.98
CA PRO A 115 5.01 -1.14 8.13
C PRO A 115 5.55 -0.39 9.35
N SER A 116 6.34 0.66 9.13
CA SER A 116 6.90 1.46 10.22
C SER A 116 5.85 2.29 10.96
N GLU A 117 4.67 2.44 10.39
CA GLU A 117 3.57 3.19 11.01
C GLU A 117 2.60 2.30 11.77
N TYR A 118 2.82 0.99 11.70
CA TYR A 118 1.91 0.03 12.33
C TYR A 118 1.99 0.02 13.88
#